data_de5b933df0467596d28a37b60119a0c3
#
_entry.id   de5b933df0467596d28a37b60119a0c3
#
_cell.length_a   1.000
_cell.length_b   1.000
_cell.length_c   1.000
_cell.angle_alpha   90.00
_cell.angle_beta   90.00
_cell.angle_gamma   90.00
#
_symmetry.space_group_name_H-M   'P 1'
#
loop_
_entity.id
_entity.type
_entity.pdbx_description
1 polymer ?
#
loop_
_entity_poly.entity_id
_entity_poly.type
_entity_poly.pdbx_seq_one_letter_code
_entity_poly.pdbx_strand_id
1 'polypeptide(L)'
;MIWQSNTKDEGVKVIKKLFTRIDYLDLTASEKQNVYDRYVLEGILKLDWISLLVFIGEFILMLLDAESGFFLKSPWNYLDLFAEMLLISTSFMFFLTCRMALRHHSVNNRFAKLVLNAYKLVLIIASAAFMFTDIYVRKRMLGAYMVLFFILQLIPFYHHLKNALLYLGIAVTATVLYAYIGDWRANTWFSTIMFYLCFYLSTNYLRVYYIKQLIYKERMWKYNTKFGNLYRQSIMALAETVEAKDDYTNGHSRRVAEYSKEIAKRLGQSEERQQEVFYIGLLHDVGKIGVPDEVINKKGRLTDEEYEQIKRHPIAGYDILKNITELPGIELGARYHHERYDGKGYPEGIKGEEIPLIARVVAVADAYDAMTSNRSYREVMPQEKVRAEIEKNKGTQFDPQVADVMLSMIDEDTRYLMRELC
;
A
#
# COMPACT_ATOMS: atom_id res chain seq x y z
N MET A 1 -8.70 22.27 48.70
CA MET A 1 -7.23 22.48 48.55
C MET A 1 -6.56 21.27 47.88
N ILE A 2 -6.97 20.84 46.68
CA ILE A 2 -6.38 19.68 45.95
C ILE A 2 -6.31 19.95 44.44
N TRP A 3 -6.18 21.18 43.97
CA TRP A 3 -6.23 21.46 42.52
C TRP A 3 -5.04 22.27 41.97
N GLN A 4 -3.92 22.40 42.69
CA GLN A 4 -2.78 23.23 42.23
C GLN A 4 -1.44 22.52 42.00
N SER A 5 -1.31 21.20 42.15
CA SER A 5 0.00 20.53 42.00
C SER A 5 0.22 19.75 40.69
N ASN A 6 -0.80 19.50 39.83
CA ASN A 6 -0.66 18.66 38.67
C ASN A 6 -0.31 19.39 37.36
N THR A 7 -0.55 20.67 37.23
CA THR A 7 -0.35 21.39 35.95
C THR A 7 1.10 21.73 35.63
N LYS A 8 1.96 21.93 36.67
CA LYS A 8 3.40 22.17 36.45
C LYS A 8 4.13 20.89 35.97
N ASP A 9 3.74 19.74 36.48
CA ASP A 9 4.38 18.45 36.13
C ASP A 9 3.99 17.98 34.72
N GLU A 10 2.78 18.26 34.25
CA GLU A 10 2.36 17.98 32.90
C GLU A 10 3.04 18.88 31.85
N GLY A 11 3.20 20.16 32.13
CA GLY A 11 3.92 21.10 31.28
C GLY A 11 5.40 20.70 31.09
N VAL A 12 6.06 20.30 32.16
CA VAL A 12 7.46 19.80 32.12
C VAL A 12 7.55 18.46 31.38
N LYS A 13 6.57 17.58 31.54
CA LYS A 13 6.50 16.33 30.78
C LYS A 13 6.25 16.54 29.27
N VAL A 14 5.44 17.52 28.91
CA VAL A 14 5.20 17.91 27.51
C VAL A 14 6.46 18.51 26.89
N ILE A 15 7.16 19.40 27.60
CA ILE A 15 8.43 19.99 27.15
C ILE A 15 9.51 18.89 27.05
N LYS A 16 9.64 18.00 28.04
CA LYS A 16 10.53 16.84 27.95
C LYS A 16 10.18 15.93 26.76
N LYS A 17 8.90 15.68 26.47
CA LYS A 17 8.47 14.89 25.31
C LYS A 17 8.76 15.56 23.97
N LEU A 18 8.79 16.89 23.90
CA LEU A 18 9.18 17.65 22.70
C LEU A 18 10.69 17.52 22.38
N PHE A 19 11.51 17.30 23.40
CA PHE A 19 12.97 17.23 23.28
C PHE A 19 13.55 15.82 23.46
N THR A 20 12.75 14.84 23.92
CA THR A 20 13.22 13.46 24.04
C THR A 20 13.29 12.79 22.67
N ARG A 21 14.32 11.97 22.47
CA ARG A 21 14.42 10.97 21.42
C ARG A 21 13.06 10.30 21.25
N ILE A 22 12.56 10.25 20.02
CA ILE A 22 11.39 9.43 19.68
C ILE A 22 11.80 8.00 20.01
N ASP A 23 11.32 7.50 21.14
CA ASP A 23 11.55 6.12 21.52
C ASP A 23 10.72 5.24 20.59
N TYR A 24 11.42 4.59 19.68
CA TYR A 24 10.91 3.53 18.81
C TYR A 24 10.79 2.21 19.61
N LEU A 25 10.46 2.27 20.90
CA LEU A 25 10.59 1.16 21.86
C LEU A 25 9.90 -0.13 21.42
N ASP A 26 8.82 0.00 20.64
CA ASP A 26 8.00 -1.14 20.22
C ASP A 26 8.33 -1.69 18.82
N LEU A 27 9.38 -1.17 18.15
CA LEU A 27 9.76 -1.60 16.82
C LEU A 27 11.03 -2.44 16.84
N THR A 28 11.05 -3.52 16.08
CA THR A 28 12.27 -4.32 15.86
C THR A 28 13.32 -3.52 15.08
N ALA A 29 14.56 -3.96 15.07
CA ALA A 29 15.65 -3.27 14.35
C ALA A 29 15.37 -3.15 12.85
N SER A 30 14.78 -4.18 12.23
CA SER A 30 14.38 -4.15 10.81
C SER A 30 13.26 -3.16 10.52
N GLU A 31 12.30 -3.05 11.41
CA GLU A 31 11.19 -2.09 11.29
C GLU A 31 11.66 -0.64 11.44
N LYS A 32 12.56 -0.39 12.39
CA LYS A 32 13.20 0.92 12.54
C LYS A 32 13.95 1.32 11.27
N GLN A 33 14.66 0.36 10.67
CA GLN A 33 15.38 0.61 9.41
C GLN A 33 14.40 0.89 8.26
N ASN A 34 13.31 0.15 8.13
CA ASN A 34 12.30 0.36 7.08
C ASN A 34 11.61 1.72 7.22
N VAL A 35 11.23 2.12 8.45
CA VAL A 35 10.65 3.46 8.69
C VAL A 35 11.66 4.54 8.34
N TYR A 36 12.93 4.34 8.69
CA TYR A 36 13.99 5.28 8.35
C TYR A 36 14.21 5.39 6.84
N ASP A 37 14.24 4.28 6.14
CA ASP A 37 14.47 4.24 4.70
C ASP A 37 13.32 4.88 3.92
N ARG A 38 12.08 4.65 4.33
CA ARG A 38 10.90 5.37 3.80
C ARG A 38 10.96 6.87 4.10
N TYR A 39 11.33 7.24 5.32
CA TYR A 39 11.50 8.65 5.68
C TYR A 39 12.53 9.36 4.80
N VAL A 40 13.68 8.73 4.55
CA VAL A 40 14.72 9.26 3.65
C VAL A 40 14.20 9.37 2.23
N LEU A 41 13.53 8.33 1.71
CA LEU A 41 12.99 8.31 0.35
C LEU A 41 11.91 9.40 0.15
N GLU A 42 10.94 9.51 1.06
CA GLU A 42 9.91 10.55 0.97
C GLU A 42 10.49 11.95 1.19
N GLY A 43 11.56 12.06 1.98
CA GLY A 43 12.33 13.30 2.09
C GLY A 43 12.98 13.73 0.78
N ILE A 44 13.59 12.79 0.06
CA ILE A 44 14.15 13.04 -1.28
C ILE A 44 13.04 13.47 -2.25
N LEU A 45 11.88 12.82 -2.24
CA LEU A 45 10.74 13.17 -3.08
C LEU A 45 10.23 14.60 -2.86
N LYS A 46 10.21 15.06 -1.61
CA LYS A 46 9.79 16.43 -1.28
C LYS A 46 10.85 17.45 -1.64
N LEU A 47 12.13 17.12 -1.43
CA LEU A 47 13.25 17.98 -1.81
C LEU A 47 13.37 18.16 -3.32
N ASP A 48 12.92 17.18 -4.10
CA ASP A 48 12.83 17.26 -5.57
C ASP A 48 12.04 18.50 -6.01
N TRP A 49 10.84 18.69 -5.49
CA TRP A 49 10.01 19.86 -5.81
C TRP A 49 10.57 21.18 -5.23
N ILE A 50 11.13 21.12 -4.02
CA ILE A 50 11.74 22.28 -3.39
C ILE A 50 12.96 22.74 -4.21
N SER A 51 13.80 21.81 -4.66
CA SER A 51 14.96 22.14 -5.47
C SER A 51 14.58 22.75 -6.82
N LEU A 52 13.49 22.30 -7.42
CA LEU A 52 12.95 22.88 -8.64
C LEU A 52 12.44 24.32 -8.41
N LEU A 53 11.73 24.55 -7.30
CA LEU A 53 11.25 25.89 -6.93
C LEU A 53 12.41 26.85 -6.65
N VAL A 54 13.45 26.40 -5.96
CA VAL A 54 14.67 27.18 -5.73
C VAL A 54 15.34 27.50 -7.06
N PHE A 55 15.52 26.51 -7.93
CA PHE A 55 16.08 26.72 -9.27
C PHE A 55 15.33 27.80 -10.06
N ILE A 56 13.99 27.72 -10.10
CA ILE A 56 13.14 28.69 -10.83
C ILE A 56 13.26 30.08 -10.19
N GLY A 57 13.20 30.16 -8.85
CA GLY A 57 13.26 31.41 -8.12
C GLY A 57 14.60 32.13 -8.32
N GLU A 58 15.72 31.43 -8.16
CA GLU A 58 17.05 31.98 -8.36
C GLU A 58 17.31 32.36 -9.81
N PHE A 59 16.81 31.57 -10.77
CA PHE A 59 16.93 31.89 -12.19
C PHE A 59 16.20 33.20 -12.54
N ILE A 60 14.99 33.41 -12.00
CA ILE A 60 14.24 34.67 -12.19
C ILE A 60 14.98 35.84 -11.55
N LEU A 61 15.51 35.68 -10.34
CA LEU A 61 16.27 36.73 -9.65
C LEU A 61 17.53 37.10 -10.43
N MET A 62 18.26 36.13 -10.94
CA MET A 62 19.45 36.37 -11.81
C MET A 62 19.09 37.15 -13.05
N LEU A 63 17.96 36.85 -13.70
CA LEU A 63 17.50 37.60 -14.89
C LEU A 63 17.16 39.04 -14.54
N LEU A 64 16.48 39.31 -13.44
CA LEU A 64 16.13 40.65 -12.98
C LEU A 64 17.37 41.47 -12.61
N ASP A 65 18.36 40.86 -11.97
CA ASP A 65 19.61 41.50 -11.63
C ASP A 65 20.47 41.80 -12.87
N ALA A 66 20.44 40.90 -13.88
CA ALA A 66 21.08 41.13 -15.18
C ALA A 66 20.43 42.28 -15.94
N GLU A 67 19.11 42.34 -16.00
CA GLU A 67 18.35 43.41 -16.66
C GLU A 67 18.58 44.76 -16.01
N SER A 68 18.72 44.81 -14.65
CA SER A 68 19.03 46.03 -13.90
C SER A 68 20.45 46.53 -14.09
N GLY A 69 21.33 45.79 -14.78
CA GLY A 69 22.75 46.06 -14.91
C GLY A 69 23.52 45.94 -13.60
N PHE A 70 22.99 45.25 -12.62
CA PHE A 70 23.56 45.10 -11.28
C PHE A 70 24.98 44.53 -11.32
N PHE A 71 25.21 43.50 -12.13
CA PHE A 71 26.52 42.82 -12.21
C PHE A 71 27.63 43.70 -12.77
N LEU A 72 27.29 44.77 -13.52
CA LEU A 72 28.28 45.70 -14.13
C LEU A 72 28.71 46.83 -13.20
N LYS A 73 28.03 46.98 -12.04
CA LYS A 73 28.25 48.14 -11.14
C LYS A 73 29.46 47.98 -10.21
N SER A 74 29.92 46.76 -9.94
CA SER A 74 31.02 46.48 -9.03
C SER A 74 31.67 45.13 -9.32
N PRO A 75 33.01 44.97 -9.19
CA PRO A 75 33.67 43.66 -9.28
C PRO A 75 33.15 42.64 -8.29
N TRP A 76 32.67 43.04 -7.11
CA TRP A 76 32.12 42.18 -6.10
C TRP A 76 30.77 41.59 -6.52
N ASN A 77 30.07 42.20 -7.45
CA ASN A 77 28.80 41.68 -7.96
C ASN A 77 28.98 40.42 -8.83
N TYR A 78 30.19 40.20 -9.39
CA TYR A 78 30.53 38.94 -10.06
C TYR A 78 30.61 37.75 -9.10
N LEU A 79 30.99 37.98 -7.83
CA LEU A 79 30.93 36.93 -6.80
C LEU A 79 29.51 36.54 -6.49
N ASP A 80 28.59 37.47 -6.50
CA ASP A 80 27.16 37.26 -6.35
C ASP A 80 26.57 36.45 -7.50
N LEU A 81 26.85 36.83 -8.74
CA LEU A 81 26.50 36.06 -9.92
C LEU A 81 27.03 34.63 -9.86
N PHE A 82 28.30 34.46 -9.44
CA PHE A 82 28.86 33.12 -9.26
C PHE A 82 28.11 32.29 -8.22
N ALA A 83 27.75 32.88 -7.08
CA ALA A 83 26.98 32.21 -6.04
C ALA A 83 25.56 31.83 -6.53
N GLU A 84 24.88 32.70 -7.26
CA GLU A 84 23.58 32.43 -7.88
C GLU A 84 23.68 31.29 -8.90
N MET A 85 24.64 31.34 -9.82
CA MET A 85 24.86 30.28 -10.80
C MET A 85 25.20 28.94 -10.15
N LEU A 86 25.97 28.95 -9.05
CA LEU A 86 26.27 27.74 -8.29
C LEU A 86 25.00 27.16 -7.64
N LEU A 87 24.15 27.99 -7.05
CA LEU A 87 22.89 27.57 -6.42
C LEU A 87 21.90 27.04 -7.46
N ILE A 88 21.77 27.74 -8.59
CA ILE A 88 20.91 27.32 -9.73
C ILE A 88 21.35 25.96 -10.26
N SER A 89 22.64 25.82 -10.61
CA SER A 89 23.14 24.58 -11.21
C SER A 89 23.07 23.40 -10.26
N THR A 90 23.35 23.59 -8.97
CA THR A 90 23.29 22.51 -7.97
C THR A 90 21.87 22.10 -7.66
N SER A 91 20.93 23.03 -7.58
CA SER A 91 19.50 22.73 -7.38
C SER A 91 18.92 21.96 -8.56
N PHE A 92 19.30 22.32 -9.78
CA PHE A 92 18.89 21.61 -10.99
C PHE A 92 19.50 20.20 -11.08
N MET A 93 20.80 20.05 -10.79
CA MET A 93 21.47 18.75 -10.77
C MET A 93 20.87 17.82 -9.71
N PHE A 94 20.52 18.36 -8.54
CA PHE A 94 19.84 17.58 -7.51
C PHE A 94 18.45 17.12 -7.97
N PHE A 95 17.66 18.01 -8.57
CA PHE A 95 16.37 17.68 -9.16
C PHE A 95 16.48 16.53 -10.17
N LEU A 96 17.43 16.62 -11.12
CA LEU A 96 17.65 15.57 -12.11
C LEU A 96 18.06 14.25 -11.47
N THR A 97 18.93 14.29 -10.47
CA THR A 97 19.42 13.08 -9.78
C THR A 97 18.30 12.40 -9.00
N CYS A 98 17.44 13.18 -8.32
CA CYS A 98 16.26 12.65 -7.65
C CYS A 98 15.29 11.98 -8.65
N ARG A 99 15.04 12.61 -9.81
CA ARG A 99 14.19 12.04 -10.86
C ARG A 99 14.74 10.75 -11.45
N MET A 100 16.05 10.68 -11.69
CA MET A 100 16.69 9.44 -12.13
C MET A 100 16.61 8.35 -11.06
N ALA A 101 16.87 8.68 -9.80
CA ALA A 101 16.79 7.75 -8.70
C ALA A 101 15.38 7.17 -8.51
N LEU A 102 14.34 7.96 -8.75
CA LEU A 102 12.94 7.54 -8.66
C LEU A 102 12.48 6.66 -9.82
N ARG A 103 13.04 6.84 -11.03
CA ARG A 103 12.71 5.99 -12.18
C ARG A 103 13.27 4.57 -12.06
N HIS A 104 14.37 4.41 -11.38
CA HIS A 104 14.99 3.12 -11.11
C HIS A 104 14.54 2.64 -9.73
N HIS A 105 13.49 1.82 -9.65
CA HIS A 105 12.93 1.23 -8.41
C HIS A 105 13.96 0.46 -7.53
N SER A 106 15.21 0.43 -7.91
CA SER A 106 16.33 -0.21 -7.20
C SER A 106 17.34 0.80 -6.62
N VAL A 107 16.89 1.94 -6.11
CA VAL A 107 17.83 2.86 -5.44
C VAL A 107 18.40 2.18 -4.22
N ASN A 108 19.64 1.68 -4.39
CA ASN A 108 20.41 1.23 -3.25
C ASN A 108 20.44 2.37 -2.21
N ASN A 109 19.96 2.10 -1.03
CA ASN A 109 19.83 3.06 0.07
C ASN A 109 21.14 3.84 0.35
N ARG A 110 22.30 3.25 0.01
CA ARG A 110 23.62 3.90 0.10
C ARG A 110 23.79 5.02 -0.91
N PHE A 111 23.35 4.82 -2.15
CA PHE A 111 23.44 5.84 -3.22
C PHE A 111 22.53 7.03 -2.91
N ALA A 112 21.29 6.78 -2.52
CA ALA A 112 20.36 7.85 -2.13
C ALA A 112 20.89 8.68 -0.95
N LYS A 113 21.49 8.03 0.05
CA LYS A 113 22.16 8.71 1.17
C LYS A 113 23.36 9.54 0.74
N LEU A 114 24.19 9.00 -0.18
CA LEU A 114 25.34 9.72 -0.73
C LEU A 114 24.89 10.99 -1.46
N VAL A 115 23.93 10.85 -2.38
CA VAL A 115 23.38 11.98 -3.15
C VAL A 115 22.78 13.04 -2.24
N LEU A 116 21.98 12.62 -1.25
CA LEU A 116 21.39 13.53 -0.28
C LEU A 116 22.48 14.27 0.54
N ASN A 117 23.52 13.57 0.97
CA ASN A 117 24.62 14.20 1.74
C ASN A 117 25.47 15.14 0.88
N ALA A 118 25.75 14.78 -0.36
CA ALA A 118 26.44 15.64 -1.31
C ALA A 118 25.64 16.93 -1.59
N TYR A 119 24.33 16.79 -1.85
CA TYR A 119 23.45 17.95 -2.04
C TYR A 119 23.42 18.87 -0.81
N LYS A 120 23.35 18.31 0.39
CA LYS A 120 23.41 19.07 1.63
C LYS A 120 24.68 19.90 1.75
N LEU A 121 25.84 19.29 1.45
CA LEU A 121 27.11 19.97 1.53
C LEU A 121 27.19 21.13 0.52
N VAL A 122 26.76 20.86 -0.71
CA VAL A 122 26.75 21.90 -1.76
C VAL A 122 25.78 23.02 -1.43
N LEU A 123 24.59 22.69 -0.91
CA LEU A 123 23.59 23.69 -0.49
C LEU A 123 24.14 24.57 0.65
N ILE A 124 24.88 24.00 1.60
CA ILE A 124 25.53 24.77 2.68
C ILE A 124 26.56 25.73 2.11
N ILE A 125 27.43 25.26 1.21
CA ILE A 125 28.47 26.09 0.61
C ILE A 125 27.85 27.21 -0.22
N ALA A 126 26.88 26.89 -1.10
CA ALA A 126 26.19 27.87 -1.92
C ALA A 126 25.44 28.90 -1.08
N SER A 127 24.76 28.44 -0.02
CA SER A 127 24.05 29.31 0.90
C SER A 127 24.96 30.22 1.70
N ALA A 128 26.11 29.72 2.12
CA ALA A 128 27.11 30.56 2.82
C ALA A 128 27.70 31.63 1.88
N ALA A 129 28.00 31.27 0.63
CA ALA A 129 28.47 32.22 -0.40
C ALA A 129 27.41 33.29 -0.68
N PHE A 130 26.15 32.89 -0.89
CA PHE A 130 25.02 33.79 -1.12
C PHE A 130 24.77 34.72 0.08
N MET A 131 24.78 34.19 1.32
CA MET A 131 24.70 35.04 2.52
C MET A 131 25.81 36.04 2.63
N PHE A 132 27.03 35.63 2.32
CA PHE A 132 28.17 36.55 2.34
C PHE A 132 28.01 37.71 1.34
N THR A 133 27.62 37.40 0.10
CA THR A 133 27.41 38.44 -0.93
C THR A 133 26.23 39.34 -0.62
N ASP A 134 25.09 38.79 -0.12
CA ASP A 134 23.91 39.57 0.20
C ASP A 134 24.19 40.54 1.37
N ILE A 135 24.90 40.09 2.39
CA ILE A 135 25.28 40.92 3.54
C ILE A 135 26.35 41.95 3.17
N TYR A 136 27.42 41.51 2.51
CA TYR A 136 28.59 42.35 2.27
C TYR A 136 28.41 43.31 1.09
N VAL A 137 27.83 42.82 -0.01
CA VAL A 137 27.69 43.55 -1.27
C VAL A 137 26.38 44.32 -1.34
N ARG A 138 25.27 43.68 -1.04
CA ARG A 138 23.91 44.25 -1.17
C ARG A 138 23.44 44.99 0.09
N LYS A 139 24.11 44.78 1.23
CA LYS A 139 23.68 45.29 2.55
C LYS A 139 22.22 45.02 2.86
N ARG A 140 21.70 43.85 2.43
CA ARG A 140 20.33 43.39 2.61
C ARG A 140 20.32 42.18 3.50
N MET A 141 19.25 42.06 4.34
CA MET A 141 19.05 40.86 5.17
C MET A 141 18.05 39.86 4.57
N LEU A 142 17.30 40.25 3.56
CA LEU A 142 16.19 39.45 3.07
C LEU A 142 16.68 38.11 2.50
N GLY A 143 17.76 38.12 1.73
CA GLY A 143 18.35 36.92 1.16
C GLY A 143 18.93 36.00 2.24
N ALA A 144 19.61 36.56 3.25
CA ALA A 144 20.12 35.79 4.37
C ALA A 144 18.99 35.06 5.13
N TYR A 145 17.84 35.70 5.33
CA TYR A 145 16.65 35.06 5.92
C TYR A 145 16.07 33.99 5.02
N MET A 146 15.98 34.21 3.72
CA MET A 146 15.49 33.23 2.74
C MET A 146 16.37 31.99 2.71
N VAL A 147 17.69 32.17 2.60
CA VAL A 147 18.65 31.06 2.62
C VAL A 147 18.59 30.27 3.92
N LEU A 148 18.50 30.98 5.04
CA LEU A 148 18.36 30.33 6.34
C LEU A 148 17.02 29.59 6.46
N PHE A 149 15.95 30.12 5.91
CA PHE A 149 14.66 29.44 5.82
C PHE A 149 14.79 28.11 5.06
N PHE A 150 15.46 28.07 3.91
CA PHE A 150 15.69 26.85 3.15
C PHE A 150 16.59 25.85 3.90
N ILE A 151 17.70 26.32 4.51
CA ILE A 151 18.57 25.43 5.31
C ILE A 151 17.79 24.81 6.47
N LEU A 152 16.97 25.60 7.16
CA LEU A 152 16.17 25.12 8.27
C LEU A 152 15.04 24.18 7.84
N GLN A 153 14.49 24.32 6.63
CA GLN A 153 13.54 23.36 6.05
C GLN A 153 14.18 21.98 5.83
N LEU A 154 15.49 21.90 5.67
CA LEU A 154 16.22 20.64 5.58
C LEU A 154 16.47 19.97 6.94
N ILE A 155 16.35 20.68 8.06
CA ILE A 155 16.56 20.15 9.41
C ILE A 155 15.69 18.92 9.71
N PRO A 156 14.39 18.86 9.33
CA PRO A 156 13.58 17.67 9.53
C PRO A 156 14.19 16.38 8.96
N PHE A 157 15.08 16.50 7.95
CA PHE A 157 15.76 15.40 7.32
C PHE A 157 17.11 15.03 7.97
N TYR A 158 17.52 15.74 9.03
CA TYR A 158 18.76 15.46 9.75
C TYR A 158 18.48 14.66 11.02
N HIS A 159 19.10 13.49 11.10
CA HIS A 159 18.93 12.57 12.21
C HIS A 159 19.58 12.98 13.52
N HIS A 160 20.44 13.99 13.50
CA HIS A 160 21.25 14.32 14.67
C HIS A 160 21.02 15.75 15.13
N LEU A 161 20.70 15.89 16.42
CA LEU A 161 20.65 17.16 17.13
C LEU A 161 21.91 18.00 16.91
N LYS A 162 23.08 17.33 16.77
CA LYS A 162 24.37 17.97 16.46
C LYS A 162 24.33 18.79 15.17
N ASN A 163 23.68 18.29 14.11
CA ASN A 163 23.58 19.02 12.84
C ASN A 163 22.62 20.19 12.98
N ALA A 164 21.51 20.04 13.68
CA ALA A 164 20.58 21.16 13.96
C ALA A 164 21.27 22.27 14.75
N LEU A 165 22.08 21.93 15.77
CA LEU A 165 22.87 22.90 16.55
C LEU A 165 23.97 23.55 15.72
N LEU A 166 24.61 22.80 14.80
CA LEU A 166 25.60 23.38 13.89
C LEU A 166 24.97 24.45 13.00
N TYR A 167 23.80 24.17 12.39
CA TYR A 167 23.10 25.14 11.54
C TYR A 167 22.60 26.34 12.33
N LEU A 168 22.07 26.12 13.54
CA LEU A 168 21.70 27.20 14.44
C LEU A 168 22.93 28.06 14.78
N GLY A 169 24.07 27.45 15.04
CA GLY A 169 25.34 28.12 15.28
C GLY A 169 25.78 28.98 14.09
N ILE A 170 25.74 28.43 12.88
CA ILE A 170 26.06 29.15 11.63
C ILE A 170 25.11 30.35 11.45
N ALA A 171 23.80 30.13 11.65
CA ALA A 171 22.78 31.16 11.54
C ALA A 171 22.99 32.31 12.55
N VAL A 172 23.25 31.96 13.81
CA VAL A 172 23.56 32.95 14.87
C VAL A 172 24.83 33.72 14.56
N THR A 173 25.89 33.02 14.12
CA THR A 173 27.17 33.66 13.74
C THR A 173 26.99 34.63 12.58
N ALA A 174 26.26 34.23 11.54
CA ALA A 174 25.95 35.10 10.40
C ALA A 174 25.16 36.34 10.84
N THR A 175 24.20 36.17 11.74
CA THR A 175 23.40 37.27 12.29
C THR A 175 24.23 38.21 13.13
N VAL A 176 25.16 37.70 13.94
CA VAL A 176 26.10 38.49 14.73
C VAL A 176 27.08 39.31 13.85
N LEU A 177 27.64 38.65 12.82
CA LEU A 177 28.50 39.31 11.84
C LEU A 177 27.79 40.45 11.10
N TYR A 178 26.56 40.23 10.71
CA TYR A 178 25.75 41.27 10.07
C TYR A 178 25.49 42.45 11.03
N ALA A 179 25.17 42.15 12.29
CA ALA A 179 24.96 43.20 13.29
C ALA A 179 26.21 44.03 13.56
N TYR A 180 27.36 43.41 13.48
CA TYR A 180 28.66 44.13 13.64
C TYR A 180 28.96 45.05 12.44
N ILE A 181 28.50 44.69 11.24
CA ILE A 181 28.73 45.46 10.01
C ILE A 181 27.65 46.53 9.77
N GLY A 182 26.46 46.37 10.34
CA GLY A 182 25.28 47.22 10.11
C GLY A 182 24.82 48.00 11.35
N ASP A 183 24.10 49.10 11.12
CA ASP A 183 23.52 49.97 12.18
C ASP A 183 22.26 49.33 12.77
N TRP A 184 22.42 48.40 13.72
CA TRP A 184 21.34 47.58 14.25
C TRP A 184 20.76 48.09 15.56
N ARG A 185 19.42 48.24 15.60
CA ARG A 185 18.67 48.58 16.80
C ARG A 185 18.34 47.32 17.62
N ALA A 186 18.33 47.45 18.97
CA ALA A 186 18.10 46.33 19.89
C ALA A 186 16.83 45.48 19.59
N ASN A 187 15.76 46.11 19.07
CA ASN A 187 14.50 45.45 18.77
C ASN A 187 14.62 44.43 17.63
N THR A 188 15.60 44.58 16.69
CA THR A 188 15.82 43.65 15.56
C THR A 188 16.45 42.34 16.04
N TRP A 189 17.30 42.38 17.06
CA TRP A 189 17.89 41.19 17.66
C TRP A 189 16.84 40.28 18.28
N PHE A 190 15.93 40.87 19.08
CA PHE A 190 14.88 40.09 19.74
C PHE A 190 13.95 39.42 18.76
N SER A 191 13.49 40.15 17.74
CA SER A 191 12.63 39.57 16.71
C SER A 191 13.32 38.45 15.90
N THR A 192 14.61 38.56 15.61
CA THR A 192 15.39 37.57 14.92
C THR A 192 15.57 36.29 15.74
N ILE A 193 15.93 36.44 17.03
CA ILE A 193 16.05 35.28 17.94
C ILE A 193 14.72 34.58 18.10
N MET A 194 13.63 35.32 18.30
CA MET A 194 12.28 34.73 18.40
C MET A 194 11.85 34.04 17.14
N PHE A 195 12.14 34.59 15.95
CA PHE A 195 11.86 33.94 14.69
C PHE A 195 12.58 32.59 14.58
N TYR A 196 13.89 32.53 14.88
CA TYR A 196 14.65 31.27 14.85
C TYR A 196 14.15 30.25 15.86
N LEU A 197 13.79 30.68 17.06
CA LEU A 197 13.25 29.82 18.09
C LEU A 197 11.91 29.22 17.65
N CYS A 198 10.99 30.04 17.20
CA CYS A 198 9.67 29.59 16.71
C CYS A 198 9.82 28.66 15.50
N PHE A 199 10.72 29.00 14.58
CA PHE A 199 10.98 28.18 13.42
C PHE A 199 11.59 26.82 13.81
N TYR A 200 12.57 26.78 14.70
CA TYR A 200 13.14 25.54 15.23
C TYR A 200 12.09 24.66 15.91
N LEU A 201 11.24 25.25 16.75
CA LEU A 201 10.18 24.52 17.43
C LEU A 201 9.15 23.94 16.44
N SER A 202 8.74 24.75 15.45
CA SER A 202 7.78 24.30 14.41
C SER A 202 8.35 23.18 13.53
N THR A 203 9.61 23.27 13.11
CA THR A 203 10.25 22.23 12.30
C THR A 203 10.44 20.92 13.09
N ASN A 204 10.81 21.00 14.36
CA ASN A 204 10.88 19.83 15.22
C ASN A 204 9.50 19.18 15.44
N TYR A 205 8.46 20.01 15.67
CA TYR A 205 7.09 19.51 15.78
C TYR A 205 6.64 18.78 14.50
N LEU A 206 6.83 19.39 13.33
CA LEU A 206 6.50 18.79 12.04
C LEU A 206 7.27 17.49 11.80
N ARG A 207 8.55 17.45 12.15
CA ARG A 207 9.37 16.23 12.07
C ARG A 207 8.80 15.12 12.95
N VAL A 208 8.51 15.40 14.23
CA VAL A 208 7.94 14.40 15.15
C VAL A 208 6.59 13.91 14.66
N TYR A 209 5.73 14.84 14.23
CA TYR A 209 4.43 14.52 13.65
C TYR A 209 4.55 13.60 12.44
N TYR A 210 5.45 13.94 11.51
CA TYR A 210 5.66 13.15 10.29
C TYR A 210 6.15 11.73 10.56
N ILE A 211 7.14 11.58 11.45
CA ILE A 211 7.62 10.25 11.86
C ILE A 211 6.51 9.42 12.52
N LYS A 212 5.68 10.04 13.36
CA LYS A 212 4.51 9.36 13.95
C LYS A 212 3.55 8.88 12.88
N GLN A 213 3.29 9.67 11.84
CA GLN A 213 2.43 9.28 10.71
C GLN A 213 3.01 8.08 9.95
N LEU A 214 4.32 8.05 9.72
CA LEU A 214 4.97 6.91 9.06
C LEU A 214 4.87 5.64 9.89
N ILE A 215 5.12 5.72 11.20
CA ILE A 215 4.97 4.59 12.11
C ILE A 215 3.52 4.10 12.14
N TYR A 216 2.55 5.03 12.19
CA TYR A 216 1.13 4.69 12.15
C TYR A 216 0.77 3.96 10.86
N LYS A 217 1.17 4.48 9.70
CA LYS A 217 0.94 3.83 8.39
C LYS A 217 1.54 2.43 8.33
N GLU A 218 2.76 2.24 8.82
CA GLU A 218 3.43 0.93 8.86
C GLU A 218 2.68 -0.06 9.76
N ARG A 219 2.24 0.38 10.94
CA ARG A 219 1.41 -0.45 11.84
C ARG A 219 0.08 -0.82 11.18
N MET A 220 -0.62 0.16 10.61
CA MET A 220 -1.89 -0.08 9.92
C MET A 220 -1.72 -1.06 8.76
N TRP A 221 -0.68 -0.92 7.95
CA TRP A 221 -0.39 -1.87 6.87
C TRP A 221 -0.18 -3.30 7.41
N LYS A 222 0.57 -3.46 8.50
CA LYS A 222 0.80 -4.77 9.14
C LYS A 222 -0.49 -5.35 9.72
N TYR A 223 -1.29 -4.53 10.40
CA TYR A 223 -2.58 -4.97 10.91
C TYR A 223 -3.50 -5.42 9.78
N ASN A 224 -3.61 -4.65 8.72
CA ASN A 224 -4.44 -4.99 7.57
C ASN A 224 -3.96 -6.29 6.90
N THR A 225 -2.66 -6.46 6.71
CA THR A 225 -2.10 -7.69 6.14
C THR A 225 -2.34 -8.90 7.04
N LYS A 226 -2.11 -8.75 8.35
CA LYS A 226 -2.37 -9.82 9.33
C LYS A 226 -3.85 -10.17 9.39
N PHE A 227 -4.72 -9.17 9.40
CA PHE A 227 -6.16 -9.36 9.40
C PHE A 227 -6.64 -10.06 8.14
N GLY A 228 -6.19 -9.63 6.96
CA GLY A 228 -6.51 -10.29 5.69
C GLY A 228 -6.04 -11.75 5.63
N ASN A 229 -4.85 -12.05 6.17
CA ASN A 229 -4.36 -13.43 6.27
C ASN A 229 -5.21 -14.26 7.25
N LEU A 230 -5.56 -13.72 8.41
CA LEU A 230 -6.43 -14.40 9.38
C LEU A 230 -7.80 -14.68 8.80
N TYR A 231 -8.39 -13.69 8.12
CA TYR A 231 -9.69 -13.84 7.44
C TYR A 231 -9.64 -14.98 6.42
N ARG A 232 -8.64 -14.99 5.54
CA ARG A 232 -8.46 -16.07 4.55
C ARG A 232 -8.31 -17.45 5.21
N GLN A 233 -7.46 -17.55 6.25
CA GLN A 233 -7.26 -18.80 7.00
C GLN A 233 -8.54 -19.27 7.69
N SER A 234 -9.32 -18.34 8.23
CA SER A 234 -10.60 -18.67 8.87
C SER A 234 -11.62 -19.24 7.87
N ILE A 235 -11.75 -18.63 6.68
CA ILE A 235 -12.62 -19.14 5.62
C ILE A 235 -12.16 -20.54 5.16
N MET A 236 -10.87 -20.73 4.97
CA MET A 236 -10.33 -22.04 4.60
C MET A 236 -10.62 -23.09 5.68
N ALA A 237 -10.40 -22.77 6.94
CA ALA A 237 -10.68 -23.67 8.05
C ALA A 237 -12.18 -24.02 8.15
N LEU A 238 -13.08 -23.07 7.84
CA LEU A 238 -14.52 -23.34 7.77
C LEU A 238 -14.86 -24.31 6.63
N ALA A 239 -14.29 -24.12 5.44
CA ALA A 239 -14.48 -25.03 4.33
C ALA A 239 -13.96 -26.44 4.66
N GLU A 240 -12.73 -26.54 5.18
CA GLU A 240 -12.13 -27.80 5.62
C GLU A 240 -12.94 -28.50 6.71
N THR A 241 -13.57 -27.73 7.63
CA THR A 241 -14.46 -28.29 8.68
C THR A 241 -15.70 -28.95 8.07
N VAL A 242 -16.26 -28.35 7.01
CA VAL A 242 -17.41 -28.93 6.31
C VAL A 242 -16.99 -30.14 5.49
N GLU A 243 -15.84 -30.05 4.81
CA GLU A 243 -15.26 -31.17 4.07
C GLU A 243 -14.94 -32.39 4.97
N ALA A 244 -14.46 -32.15 6.19
CA ALA A 244 -14.16 -33.22 7.14
C ALA A 244 -15.40 -34.04 7.54
N LYS A 245 -16.61 -33.57 7.22
CA LYS A 245 -17.86 -34.26 7.41
C LYS A 245 -18.18 -35.25 6.27
N ASP A 246 -17.61 -35.02 5.08
CA ASP A 246 -17.78 -35.80 3.87
C ASP A 246 -16.45 -36.53 3.55
N ASP A 247 -16.37 -37.81 3.86
CA ASP A 247 -15.16 -38.64 3.71
C ASP A 247 -14.55 -38.61 2.29
N TYR A 248 -15.27 -38.05 1.32
CA TYR A 248 -14.94 -38.11 -0.12
C TYR A 248 -14.47 -36.76 -0.71
N THR A 249 -14.44 -35.68 0.08
CA THR A 249 -14.25 -34.32 -0.47
C THR A 249 -12.95 -33.64 -0.05
N ASN A 250 -11.94 -34.38 0.39
CA ASN A 250 -10.66 -33.76 0.80
C ASN A 250 -10.07 -32.88 -0.31
N GLY A 251 -9.90 -31.58 -0.02
CA GLY A 251 -9.38 -30.55 -0.92
C GLY A 251 -10.31 -30.17 -2.09
N HIS A 252 -11.52 -30.72 -2.16
CA HIS A 252 -12.52 -30.42 -3.20
C HIS A 252 -12.87 -28.93 -3.26
N SER A 253 -13.31 -28.34 -2.14
CA SER A 253 -13.73 -26.94 -2.10
C SER A 253 -12.62 -26.00 -2.55
N ARG A 254 -11.36 -26.32 -2.21
CA ARG A 254 -10.20 -25.54 -2.67
C ARG A 254 -10.00 -25.66 -4.16
N ARG A 255 -10.06 -26.86 -4.74
CA ARG A 255 -9.92 -27.05 -6.19
C ARG A 255 -11.04 -26.35 -6.96
N VAL A 256 -12.30 -26.52 -6.51
CA VAL A 256 -13.46 -25.82 -7.08
C VAL A 256 -13.26 -24.29 -7.03
N ALA A 257 -12.75 -23.76 -5.92
CA ALA A 257 -12.45 -22.33 -5.77
C ALA A 257 -11.40 -21.85 -6.78
N GLU A 258 -10.30 -22.60 -6.97
CA GLU A 258 -9.24 -22.24 -7.92
C GLU A 258 -9.75 -22.29 -9.37
N TYR A 259 -10.50 -23.34 -9.74
CA TYR A 259 -11.12 -23.44 -11.07
C TYR A 259 -12.11 -22.30 -11.31
N SER A 260 -12.97 -22.01 -10.34
CA SER A 260 -13.94 -20.92 -10.45
C SER A 260 -13.25 -19.56 -10.64
N LYS A 261 -12.18 -19.32 -9.90
CA LYS A 261 -11.35 -18.09 -10.04
C LYS A 261 -10.73 -17.97 -11.43
N GLU A 262 -10.14 -19.05 -11.95
CA GLU A 262 -9.52 -19.04 -13.28
C GLU A 262 -10.58 -18.85 -14.37
N ILE A 263 -11.76 -19.48 -14.24
CA ILE A 263 -12.89 -19.25 -15.15
C ILE A 263 -13.30 -17.77 -15.11
N ALA A 264 -13.47 -17.19 -13.93
CA ALA A 264 -13.83 -15.78 -13.79
C ALA A 264 -12.80 -14.84 -14.43
N LYS A 265 -11.51 -15.14 -14.29
CA LYS A 265 -10.42 -14.40 -14.92
C LYS A 265 -10.51 -14.45 -16.45
N ARG A 266 -10.76 -15.61 -17.03
CA ARG A 266 -10.91 -15.80 -18.48
C ARG A 266 -12.20 -15.17 -19.03
N LEU A 267 -13.22 -15.03 -18.20
CA LEU A 267 -14.42 -14.24 -18.49
C LEU A 267 -14.20 -12.73 -18.36
N GLY A 268 -12.97 -12.26 -18.09
CA GLY A 268 -12.62 -10.84 -18.02
C GLY A 268 -13.05 -10.13 -16.73
N GLN A 269 -13.32 -10.88 -15.66
CA GLN A 269 -13.68 -10.29 -14.38
C GLN A 269 -12.48 -9.58 -13.71
N SER A 270 -12.73 -8.50 -12.94
CA SER A 270 -11.69 -7.80 -12.18
C SER A 270 -10.99 -8.70 -11.16
N GLU A 271 -9.77 -8.35 -10.75
CA GLU A 271 -9.03 -9.12 -9.72
C GLU A 271 -9.83 -9.26 -8.41
N GLU A 272 -10.54 -8.21 -8.01
CA GLU A 272 -11.42 -8.23 -6.83
C GLU A 272 -12.52 -9.28 -7.02
N ARG A 273 -13.21 -9.24 -8.17
CA ARG A 273 -14.28 -10.20 -8.46
C ARG A 273 -13.77 -11.64 -8.58
N GLN A 274 -12.58 -11.85 -9.16
CA GLN A 274 -11.93 -13.18 -9.19
C GLN A 274 -11.68 -13.70 -7.77
N GLN A 275 -11.28 -12.84 -6.84
CA GLN A 275 -11.04 -13.23 -5.46
C GLN A 275 -12.35 -13.52 -4.71
N GLU A 276 -13.41 -12.78 -4.97
CA GLU A 276 -14.75 -13.08 -4.46
C GLU A 276 -15.24 -14.44 -4.95
N VAL A 277 -15.10 -14.71 -6.26
CA VAL A 277 -15.44 -16.00 -6.87
C VAL A 277 -14.70 -17.15 -6.22
N PHE A 278 -13.41 -16.96 -5.89
CA PHE A 278 -12.63 -17.95 -5.16
C PHE A 278 -13.30 -18.31 -3.79
N TYR A 279 -13.69 -17.31 -3.00
CA TYR A 279 -14.31 -17.57 -1.70
C TYR A 279 -15.71 -18.19 -1.85
N ILE A 280 -16.44 -17.82 -2.89
CA ILE A 280 -17.75 -18.40 -3.19
C ILE A 280 -17.61 -19.89 -3.55
N GLY A 281 -16.65 -20.23 -4.42
CA GLY A 281 -16.33 -21.62 -4.74
C GLY A 281 -15.86 -22.42 -3.52
N LEU A 282 -15.12 -21.78 -2.61
CA LEU A 282 -14.64 -22.42 -1.38
C LEU A 282 -15.77 -22.78 -0.40
N LEU A 283 -16.83 -21.97 -0.35
CA LEU A 283 -17.94 -22.12 0.59
C LEU A 283 -19.25 -22.59 -0.06
N HIS A 284 -19.25 -22.98 -1.35
CA HIS A 284 -20.47 -23.37 -2.06
C HIS A 284 -21.24 -24.48 -1.35
N ASP A 285 -20.53 -25.40 -0.74
CA ASP A 285 -21.04 -26.59 -0.08
C ASP A 285 -21.21 -26.44 1.46
N VAL A 286 -21.05 -25.21 2.01
CA VAL A 286 -21.10 -24.99 3.48
C VAL A 286 -22.37 -25.52 4.12
N GLY A 287 -23.49 -25.57 3.39
CA GLY A 287 -24.76 -26.09 3.86
C GLY A 287 -24.78 -27.60 4.11
N LYS A 288 -23.80 -28.37 3.65
CA LYS A 288 -23.63 -29.79 3.97
C LYS A 288 -23.50 -30.05 5.48
N ILE A 289 -23.12 -29.01 6.25
CA ILE A 289 -23.10 -29.09 7.73
C ILE A 289 -24.47 -29.54 8.29
N GLY A 290 -25.58 -29.22 7.61
CA GLY A 290 -26.94 -29.57 7.99
C GLY A 290 -27.40 -30.98 7.55
N VAL A 291 -26.60 -31.68 6.70
CA VAL A 291 -26.96 -33.04 6.25
C VAL A 291 -26.51 -34.06 7.31
N PRO A 292 -27.33 -35.06 7.68
CA PRO A 292 -26.92 -36.13 8.62
C PRO A 292 -25.72 -36.93 8.10
N ASP A 293 -24.77 -37.26 8.99
CA ASP A 293 -23.54 -38.01 8.63
C ASP A 293 -23.83 -39.38 8.04
N GLU A 294 -24.88 -40.04 8.47
CA GLU A 294 -25.33 -41.33 7.97
C GLU A 294 -25.80 -41.25 6.50
N VAL A 295 -26.29 -40.08 6.07
CA VAL A 295 -26.77 -39.83 4.71
C VAL A 295 -25.61 -39.43 3.82
N ILE A 296 -24.77 -38.49 4.28
CA ILE A 296 -23.65 -37.97 3.46
C ILE A 296 -22.57 -39.05 3.21
N ASN A 297 -22.31 -39.93 4.19
CA ASN A 297 -21.28 -40.97 4.13
C ASN A 297 -21.84 -42.36 3.78
N LYS A 298 -23.10 -42.45 3.32
CA LYS A 298 -23.73 -43.70 3.00
C LYS A 298 -23.02 -44.43 1.87
N LYS A 299 -22.62 -45.68 2.14
CA LYS A 299 -22.06 -46.57 1.13
C LYS A 299 -23.17 -47.22 0.34
N GLY A 300 -23.46 -46.74 -0.86
CA GLY A 300 -24.47 -47.30 -1.75
C GLY A 300 -25.46 -46.26 -2.26
N ARG A 301 -26.57 -46.74 -2.86
CA ARG A 301 -27.58 -45.83 -3.42
C ARG A 301 -28.39 -45.16 -2.28
N LEU A 302 -28.60 -43.87 -2.40
CA LEU A 302 -29.49 -43.12 -1.54
C LEU A 302 -30.94 -43.46 -1.86
N THR A 303 -31.81 -43.46 -0.84
CA THR A 303 -33.26 -43.45 -1.07
C THR A 303 -33.70 -42.07 -1.56
N ASP A 304 -34.91 -41.93 -2.06
CA ASP A 304 -35.44 -40.66 -2.52
C ASP A 304 -35.51 -39.65 -1.35
N GLU A 305 -35.84 -40.10 -0.15
CA GLU A 305 -35.90 -39.26 1.07
C GLU A 305 -34.51 -38.81 1.51
N GLU A 306 -33.48 -39.66 1.44
CA GLU A 306 -32.12 -39.31 1.75
C GLU A 306 -31.56 -38.32 0.70
N TYR A 307 -31.87 -38.54 -0.58
CA TYR A 307 -31.47 -37.62 -1.66
C TYR A 307 -32.12 -36.25 -1.46
N GLU A 308 -33.40 -36.17 -1.06
CA GLU A 308 -34.05 -34.90 -0.71
C GLU A 308 -33.38 -34.19 0.45
N GLN A 309 -32.83 -34.91 1.44
CA GLN A 309 -32.06 -34.30 2.53
C GLN A 309 -30.75 -33.64 1.99
N ILE A 310 -30.07 -34.30 1.08
CA ILE A 310 -28.87 -33.73 0.44
C ILE A 310 -29.25 -32.48 -0.36
N LYS A 311 -30.33 -32.50 -1.15
CA LYS A 311 -30.81 -31.37 -1.94
C LYS A 311 -31.16 -30.12 -1.13
N ARG A 312 -31.23 -30.21 0.19
CA ARG A 312 -31.46 -29.06 1.09
C ARG A 312 -30.18 -28.26 1.38
N HIS A 313 -28.98 -28.81 1.13
CA HIS A 313 -27.74 -28.08 1.47
C HIS A 313 -27.58 -26.72 0.75
N PRO A 314 -28.05 -26.49 -0.50
CA PRO A 314 -27.95 -25.17 -1.12
C PRO A 314 -28.81 -24.13 -0.36
N ILE A 315 -29.99 -24.51 0.13
CA ILE A 315 -30.84 -23.61 0.92
C ILE A 315 -30.19 -23.34 2.28
N ALA A 316 -29.68 -24.38 2.93
CA ALA A 316 -28.98 -24.23 4.22
C ALA A 316 -27.71 -23.37 4.04
N GLY A 317 -26.95 -23.54 2.96
CA GLY A 317 -25.80 -22.72 2.61
C GLY A 317 -26.18 -21.26 2.42
N TYR A 318 -27.25 -20.98 1.71
CA TYR A 318 -27.79 -19.62 1.59
C TYR A 318 -28.11 -19.02 2.96
N ASP A 319 -28.81 -19.74 3.82
CA ASP A 319 -29.19 -19.24 5.16
C ASP A 319 -27.99 -18.95 6.05
N ILE A 320 -26.90 -19.72 5.92
CA ILE A 320 -25.66 -19.50 6.64
C ILE A 320 -24.94 -18.24 6.12
N LEU A 321 -24.90 -18.05 4.80
CA LEU A 321 -24.06 -17.03 4.16
C LEU A 321 -24.75 -15.68 3.91
N LYS A 322 -26.08 -15.60 3.89
CA LYS A 322 -26.86 -14.40 3.52
C LYS A 322 -26.58 -13.14 4.35
N ASN A 323 -25.99 -13.29 5.53
CA ASN A 323 -25.61 -12.16 6.38
C ASN A 323 -24.16 -11.65 6.14
N ILE A 324 -23.41 -12.29 5.23
CA ILE A 324 -22.06 -11.86 4.85
C ILE A 324 -22.18 -10.82 3.74
N THR A 325 -22.23 -9.54 4.11
CA THR A 325 -22.40 -8.41 3.18
C THR A 325 -21.12 -8.01 2.43
N GLU A 326 -19.95 -8.34 2.99
CA GLU A 326 -18.64 -7.98 2.44
C GLU A 326 -18.20 -8.86 1.25
N LEU A 327 -18.95 -9.94 0.93
CA LEU A 327 -18.74 -10.81 -0.21
C LEU A 327 -20.05 -10.95 -1.01
N PRO A 328 -20.40 -9.98 -1.86
CA PRO A 328 -21.66 -9.96 -2.58
C PRO A 328 -21.88 -11.20 -3.46
N GLY A 329 -22.97 -11.91 -3.26
CA GLY A 329 -23.35 -13.09 -4.03
C GLY A 329 -22.80 -14.41 -3.50
N ILE A 330 -22.13 -14.41 -2.34
CA ILE A 330 -21.64 -15.65 -1.73
C ILE A 330 -22.81 -16.60 -1.42
N GLU A 331 -23.91 -16.06 -0.93
CA GLU A 331 -25.13 -16.77 -0.65
C GLU A 331 -25.80 -17.33 -1.92
N LEU A 332 -25.69 -16.60 -3.04
CA LEU A 332 -26.24 -17.01 -4.33
C LEU A 332 -25.44 -18.15 -4.96
N GLY A 333 -24.11 -18.12 -4.80
CA GLY A 333 -23.24 -19.22 -5.22
C GLY A 333 -23.61 -20.51 -4.50
N ALA A 334 -23.79 -20.47 -3.18
CA ALA A 334 -24.22 -21.62 -2.39
C ALA A 334 -25.62 -22.10 -2.74
N ARG A 335 -26.56 -21.17 -3.01
CA ARG A 335 -27.96 -21.51 -3.31
C ARG A 335 -28.17 -22.17 -4.65
N TYR A 336 -27.45 -21.67 -5.70
CA TYR A 336 -27.79 -21.97 -7.09
C TYR A 336 -26.75 -22.80 -7.86
N HIS A 337 -25.67 -23.27 -7.24
CA HIS A 337 -24.63 -24.05 -7.94
C HIS A 337 -25.11 -25.40 -8.46
N HIS A 338 -26.25 -25.91 -8.00
CA HIS A 338 -26.92 -27.13 -8.51
C HIS A 338 -28.06 -26.83 -9.48
N GLU A 339 -28.30 -25.55 -9.79
CA GLU A 339 -29.21 -25.23 -10.89
C GLU A 339 -28.57 -25.61 -12.23
N ARG A 340 -29.42 -26.00 -13.16
CA ARG A 340 -28.99 -26.38 -14.51
C ARG A 340 -29.46 -25.33 -15.51
N TYR A 341 -28.66 -25.09 -16.50
CA TYR A 341 -28.96 -24.10 -17.53
C TYR A 341 -30.30 -24.37 -18.24
N ASP A 342 -30.71 -25.65 -18.34
CA ASP A 342 -31.99 -26.10 -18.91
C ASP A 342 -33.20 -26.02 -17.94
N GLY A 343 -32.99 -25.56 -16.70
CA GLY A 343 -34.04 -25.44 -15.66
C GLY A 343 -34.43 -26.73 -14.99
N LYS A 344 -33.70 -27.82 -15.15
CA LYS A 344 -33.95 -29.12 -14.51
C LYS A 344 -33.11 -29.34 -13.25
N GLY A 345 -32.54 -28.26 -12.72
CA GLY A 345 -31.73 -28.25 -11.51
C GLY A 345 -32.59 -28.11 -10.24
N TYR A 346 -31.94 -27.81 -9.14
CA TYR A 346 -32.56 -27.52 -7.84
C TYR A 346 -31.75 -26.41 -7.13
N PRO A 347 -32.32 -25.68 -6.18
CA PRO A 347 -33.60 -25.95 -5.48
C PRO A 347 -34.85 -25.37 -6.16
N GLU A 348 -34.71 -24.40 -7.08
CA GLU A 348 -35.86 -23.64 -7.62
C GLU A 348 -36.18 -23.99 -9.09
N GLY A 349 -35.26 -24.61 -9.81
CA GLY A 349 -35.42 -24.94 -11.24
C GLY A 349 -35.39 -23.72 -12.15
N ILE A 350 -34.68 -22.65 -11.76
CA ILE A 350 -34.43 -21.49 -12.61
C ILE A 350 -33.50 -21.84 -13.76
N LYS A 351 -33.58 -21.11 -14.89
CA LYS A 351 -32.89 -21.49 -16.14
C LYS A 351 -32.13 -20.33 -16.77
N GLY A 352 -31.15 -20.68 -17.57
CA GLY A 352 -30.43 -19.72 -18.39
C GLY A 352 -29.73 -18.65 -17.55
N GLU A 353 -29.94 -17.39 -17.93
CA GLU A 353 -29.34 -16.24 -17.27
C GLU A 353 -30.05 -15.81 -15.96
N GLU A 354 -31.20 -16.39 -15.66
CA GLU A 354 -31.83 -16.23 -14.34
C GLU A 354 -30.94 -16.82 -13.24
N ILE A 355 -30.11 -17.82 -13.57
CA ILE A 355 -29.09 -18.36 -12.68
C ILE A 355 -27.94 -17.33 -12.57
N PRO A 356 -27.59 -16.84 -11.37
CA PRO A 356 -26.46 -15.92 -11.20
C PRO A 356 -25.18 -16.46 -11.84
N LEU A 357 -24.43 -15.62 -12.56
CA LEU A 357 -23.20 -16.01 -13.26
C LEU A 357 -22.24 -16.77 -12.34
N ILE A 358 -22.14 -16.32 -11.09
CA ILE A 358 -21.27 -16.94 -10.08
C ILE A 358 -21.65 -18.41 -9.83
N ALA A 359 -22.93 -18.70 -9.74
CA ALA A 359 -23.42 -20.07 -9.54
C ALA A 359 -23.18 -20.93 -10.78
N ARG A 360 -23.35 -20.37 -12.00
CA ARG A 360 -23.02 -21.05 -13.27
C ARG A 360 -21.53 -21.40 -13.36
N VAL A 361 -20.66 -20.50 -12.87
CA VAL A 361 -19.21 -20.72 -12.81
C VAL A 361 -18.86 -21.85 -11.83
N VAL A 362 -19.41 -21.81 -10.62
CA VAL A 362 -19.19 -22.84 -9.60
C VAL A 362 -19.72 -24.18 -10.06
N ALA A 363 -20.89 -24.25 -10.70
CA ALA A 363 -21.47 -25.49 -11.20
C ALA A 363 -20.56 -26.23 -12.20
N VAL A 364 -19.90 -25.52 -13.11
CA VAL A 364 -18.96 -26.14 -14.05
C VAL A 364 -17.69 -26.57 -13.34
N ALA A 365 -17.16 -25.76 -12.43
CA ALA A 365 -15.96 -26.07 -11.66
C ALA A 365 -16.15 -27.29 -10.75
N ASP A 366 -17.28 -27.35 -10.05
CA ASP A 366 -17.68 -28.49 -9.20
C ASP A 366 -17.81 -29.77 -10.01
N ALA A 367 -18.54 -29.73 -11.14
CA ALA A 367 -18.70 -30.88 -12.00
C ALA A 367 -17.34 -31.37 -12.56
N TYR A 368 -16.43 -30.46 -12.92
CA TYR A 368 -15.08 -30.81 -13.35
C TYR A 368 -14.31 -31.52 -12.24
N ASP A 369 -14.31 -30.97 -11.03
CA ASP A 369 -13.64 -31.60 -9.90
C ASP A 369 -14.26 -32.95 -9.56
N ALA A 370 -15.57 -33.06 -9.56
CA ALA A 370 -16.26 -34.33 -9.33
C ALA A 370 -15.90 -35.43 -10.33
N MET A 371 -15.53 -35.10 -11.57
CA MET A 371 -15.11 -36.05 -12.60
C MET A 371 -13.60 -36.37 -12.55
N THR A 372 -12.78 -35.45 -12.06
CA THR A 372 -11.32 -35.54 -12.06
C THR A 372 -10.71 -35.95 -10.73
N SER A 373 -11.51 -35.95 -9.64
CA SER A 373 -11.09 -36.36 -8.31
C SER A 373 -11.35 -37.85 -8.06
N ASN A 374 -10.50 -38.45 -7.24
CA ASN A 374 -10.68 -39.85 -6.83
C ASN A 374 -11.82 -39.94 -5.80
N ARG A 375 -12.84 -40.76 -6.09
CA ARG A 375 -13.95 -41.04 -5.13
C ARG A 375 -13.98 -42.56 -4.90
N SER A 376 -14.31 -42.97 -3.67
CA SER A 376 -14.22 -44.37 -3.23
C SER A 376 -14.97 -45.39 -4.08
N TYR A 377 -15.90 -44.96 -4.91
CA TYR A 377 -16.69 -45.84 -5.82
C TYR A 377 -16.50 -45.51 -7.28
N ARG A 378 -15.59 -44.62 -7.64
CA ARG A 378 -15.34 -44.25 -9.05
C ARG A 378 -13.89 -43.85 -9.26
N GLU A 379 -13.24 -44.53 -10.19
CA GLU A 379 -11.92 -44.13 -10.67
C GLU A 379 -11.96 -42.76 -11.34
N VAL A 380 -10.83 -42.03 -11.29
CA VAL A 380 -10.66 -40.77 -11.99
C VAL A 380 -10.97 -40.91 -13.47
N MET A 381 -11.87 -40.09 -13.98
CA MET A 381 -12.25 -40.15 -15.40
C MET A 381 -11.08 -39.64 -16.28
N PRO A 382 -10.76 -40.34 -17.39
CA PRO A 382 -9.79 -39.83 -18.36
C PRO A 382 -10.14 -38.43 -18.88
N GLN A 383 -9.14 -37.61 -19.16
CA GLN A 383 -9.33 -36.19 -19.54
C GLN A 383 -10.23 -36.03 -20.77
N GLU A 384 -10.04 -36.90 -21.78
CA GLU A 384 -10.84 -36.90 -23.01
C GLU A 384 -12.32 -37.16 -22.73
N LYS A 385 -12.62 -38.02 -21.75
CA LYS A 385 -14.01 -38.31 -21.34
C LYS A 385 -14.62 -37.14 -20.55
N VAL A 386 -13.82 -36.50 -19.68
CA VAL A 386 -14.26 -35.30 -18.96
C VAL A 386 -14.59 -34.19 -19.95
N ARG A 387 -13.70 -33.94 -20.90
CA ARG A 387 -13.91 -32.98 -21.97
C ARG A 387 -15.20 -33.27 -22.77
N ALA A 388 -15.37 -34.52 -23.21
CA ALA A 388 -16.57 -34.93 -23.96
C ALA A 388 -17.87 -34.75 -23.11
N GLU A 389 -17.83 -35.00 -21.81
CA GLU A 389 -19.00 -34.86 -20.97
C GLU A 389 -19.37 -33.37 -20.75
N ILE A 390 -18.38 -32.46 -20.59
CA ILE A 390 -18.66 -31.03 -20.52
C ILE A 390 -19.21 -30.52 -21.86
N GLU A 391 -18.62 -30.89 -22.99
CA GLU A 391 -19.09 -30.49 -24.30
C GLU A 391 -20.53 -30.96 -24.56
N LYS A 392 -20.84 -32.20 -24.22
CA LYS A 392 -22.17 -32.82 -24.40
C LYS A 392 -23.24 -32.08 -23.55
N ASN A 393 -22.88 -31.64 -22.37
CA ASN A 393 -23.81 -30.99 -21.45
C ASN A 393 -23.83 -29.44 -21.59
N LYS A 394 -23.11 -28.88 -22.52
CA LYS A 394 -23.12 -27.47 -22.88
C LYS A 394 -24.53 -27.04 -23.33
N GLY A 395 -25.07 -25.98 -22.78
CA GLY A 395 -26.42 -25.48 -23.06
C GLY A 395 -27.54 -26.28 -22.39
N THR A 396 -27.23 -27.36 -21.65
CA THR A 396 -28.18 -28.15 -20.89
C THR A 396 -27.89 -28.06 -19.37
N GLN A 397 -26.89 -28.78 -18.91
CA GLN A 397 -26.45 -28.65 -17.52
C GLN A 397 -25.66 -27.37 -17.33
N PHE A 398 -24.78 -27.02 -18.26
CA PHE A 398 -23.81 -25.93 -18.13
C PHE A 398 -24.16 -24.75 -19.01
N ASP A 399 -23.87 -23.55 -18.51
CA ASP A 399 -23.84 -22.33 -19.31
C ASP A 399 -22.86 -22.50 -20.48
N PRO A 400 -23.26 -22.19 -21.72
CA PRO A 400 -22.42 -22.36 -22.89
C PRO A 400 -21.11 -21.58 -22.81
N GLN A 401 -21.14 -20.35 -22.34
CA GLN A 401 -19.95 -19.49 -22.26
C GLN A 401 -18.99 -19.97 -21.17
N VAL A 402 -19.49 -20.40 -20.03
CA VAL A 402 -18.68 -20.93 -18.93
C VAL A 402 -18.09 -22.29 -19.32
N ALA A 403 -18.85 -23.14 -20.00
CA ALA A 403 -18.40 -24.42 -20.48
C ALA A 403 -17.27 -24.25 -21.53
N ASP A 404 -17.38 -23.29 -22.45
CA ASP A 404 -16.32 -23.00 -23.42
C ASP A 404 -15.01 -22.59 -22.77
N VAL A 405 -15.07 -21.79 -21.72
CA VAL A 405 -13.89 -21.41 -20.94
C VAL A 405 -13.27 -22.65 -20.28
N MET A 406 -14.07 -23.52 -19.65
CA MET A 406 -13.56 -24.75 -19.03
C MET A 406 -12.96 -25.70 -20.07
N LEU A 407 -13.57 -25.86 -21.26
CA LEU A 407 -13.01 -26.65 -22.34
C LEU A 407 -11.65 -26.13 -22.81
N SER A 408 -11.50 -24.80 -22.94
CA SER A 408 -10.21 -24.18 -23.23
C SER A 408 -9.16 -24.49 -22.15
N MET A 409 -9.55 -24.43 -20.87
CA MET A 409 -8.65 -24.78 -19.75
C MET A 409 -8.21 -26.25 -19.83
N ILE A 410 -9.13 -27.14 -20.13
CA ILE A 410 -8.85 -28.57 -20.28
C ILE A 410 -7.90 -28.83 -21.49
N ASP A 411 -8.12 -28.18 -22.62
CA ASP A 411 -7.33 -28.32 -23.82
C ASP A 411 -5.89 -27.77 -23.66
N GLU A 412 -5.71 -26.75 -22.84
CA GLU A 412 -4.41 -26.18 -22.47
C GLU A 412 -3.65 -27.04 -21.46
N ASP A 413 -4.33 -27.80 -20.61
CA ASP A 413 -3.73 -28.61 -19.53
C ASP A 413 -3.22 -29.97 -20.03
N THR A 414 -2.28 -29.95 -20.94
CA THR A 414 -1.67 -31.13 -21.51
C THR A 414 -0.87 -32.00 -20.53
N ARG A 415 -0.56 -31.48 -19.36
CA ARG A 415 0.19 -32.14 -18.27
C ARG A 415 -0.69 -32.62 -17.13
N TYR A 416 -1.97 -32.36 -17.19
CA TYR A 416 -2.95 -32.69 -16.13
C TYR A 416 -2.65 -32.01 -14.79
N LEU A 417 -1.99 -30.84 -14.82
CA LEU A 417 -1.59 -30.09 -13.63
C LEU A 417 -2.78 -29.50 -12.88
N MET A 418 -3.89 -29.27 -13.57
CA MET A 418 -5.12 -28.79 -12.92
C MET A 418 -5.62 -29.78 -11.86
N ARG A 419 -5.32 -31.07 -11.97
CA ARG A 419 -5.71 -32.12 -11.02
C ARG A 419 -4.85 -32.13 -9.74
N GLU A 420 -3.67 -31.51 -9.80
CA GLU A 420 -2.68 -31.47 -8.73
C GLU A 420 -2.68 -30.16 -7.93
N LEU A 421 -3.69 -29.29 -8.15
CA LEU A 421 -3.81 -27.97 -7.50
C LEU A 421 -4.13 -28.06 -5.99
N CYS A 422 -3.70 -29.11 -5.30
CA CYS A 422 -3.87 -29.28 -3.85
C CYS A 422 -2.59 -29.58 -3.12
#